data_8aa53f9a4e801501fbd074df46019733
#
_entry.id   8aa53f9a4e801501fbd074df46019733
#
_cell.length_a   1.000
_cell.length_b   1.000
_cell.length_c   1.000
_cell.angle_alpha   90.00
_cell.angle_beta   90.00
_cell.angle_gamma   90.00
#
_symmetry.space_group_name_H-M   'P 1'
#
loop_
_entity.id
_entity.type
_entity.pdbx_description
1 polymer ?
#
loop_
_entity_poly.entity_id
_entity_poly.type
_entity_poly.pdbx_seq_one_letter_code
_entity_poly.pdbx_strand_id
1 'polypeptide(L)'
;MKLPQLAKKPELKSCHDVTWEDNYSWIHQKDILEVLKDKEKLNPEVRKYLEEENNYTELQLKDTKDIQKKLFDEIKGRIKLDDESLPYKDEYYEYWTKTTTKGNYSIKLRKKIGTDIIEEIWNGDQEKEKIKTEYFGVGDLEVSNNDKYLAYSLDTKGSEYYTIYIREIETQKIISKEIKDTSGSITFSLDDRFIYYSSLDENHRARKIFRHEIGSFDKNEIGRAHV
;
A
#
# COMPACT_ATOMS: atom_id res chain seq x y z
N MET A 1 11.18 -28.32 20.90
CA MET A 1 10.09 -27.43 21.40
C MET A 1 8.77 -28.15 21.21
N LYS A 2 7.79 -27.97 22.12
CA LYS A 2 6.48 -28.57 21.99
C LYS A 2 5.67 -27.76 20.97
N LEU A 3 4.85 -28.46 20.17
CA LEU A 3 3.92 -27.81 19.23
C LEU A 3 3.01 -26.83 19.99
N PRO A 4 2.88 -25.58 19.58
CA PRO A 4 1.90 -24.66 20.16
C PRO A 4 0.48 -25.22 20.03
N GLN A 5 -0.35 -24.93 21.02
CA GLN A 5 -1.74 -25.37 21.02
C GLN A 5 -2.64 -24.19 21.34
N LEU A 6 -3.50 -23.85 20.38
CA LEU A 6 -4.53 -22.84 20.62
C LEU A 6 -5.53 -23.34 21.65
N ALA A 7 -5.79 -22.50 22.68
CA ALA A 7 -6.76 -22.84 23.71
C ALA A 7 -8.17 -22.94 23.14
N LYS A 8 -8.90 -24.00 23.51
CA LYS A 8 -10.31 -24.14 23.18
C LYS A 8 -11.14 -23.27 24.09
N LYS A 9 -11.96 -22.36 23.52
CA LYS A 9 -12.98 -21.56 24.20
C LYS A 9 -14.29 -21.74 23.47
N PRO A 10 -15.10 -22.75 23.81
CA PRO A 10 -16.29 -23.10 23.06
C PRO A 10 -17.31 -21.98 23.04
N GLU A 11 -17.80 -21.64 21.87
CA GLU A 11 -18.89 -20.70 21.61
C GLU A 11 -19.92 -21.35 20.69
N LEU A 12 -21.20 -21.31 21.05
CA LEU A 12 -22.26 -21.78 20.18
C LEU A 12 -22.53 -20.77 19.07
N LYS A 13 -22.44 -21.21 17.85
CA LYS A 13 -22.80 -20.45 16.63
C LYS A 13 -24.05 -21.03 16.03
N SER A 14 -24.86 -20.17 15.41
CA SER A 14 -26.06 -20.57 14.70
C SER A 14 -26.22 -19.80 13.39
N CYS A 15 -26.58 -20.52 12.33
CA CYS A 15 -26.88 -19.93 11.02
C CYS A 15 -27.84 -20.85 10.27
N HIS A 16 -28.92 -20.30 9.69
CA HIS A 16 -29.93 -21.04 8.92
C HIS A 16 -30.42 -22.31 9.65
N ASP A 17 -30.83 -22.18 10.93
CA ASP A 17 -31.33 -23.27 11.79
C ASP A 17 -30.32 -24.39 12.11
N VAL A 18 -29.07 -24.24 11.70
CA VAL A 18 -27.96 -25.12 12.09
C VAL A 18 -27.17 -24.48 13.23
N THR A 19 -26.98 -25.26 14.30
CA THR A 19 -26.16 -24.83 15.46
C THR A 19 -24.94 -25.73 15.56
N TRP A 20 -23.76 -25.11 15.80
CA TRP A 20 -22.50 -25.83 16.02
C TRP A 20 -21.70 -25.19 17.12
N GLU A 21 -20.75 -25.90 17.70
CA GLU A 21 -19.78 -25.40 18.64
C GLU A 21 -18.52 -24.98 17.88
N ASP A 22 -18.10 -23.72 18.07
CA ASP A 22 -16.84 -23.18 17.56
C ASP A 22 -15.88 -22.95 18.74
N ASN A 23 -14.82 -23.73 18.77
CA ASN A 23 -13.83 -23.68 19.84
C ASN A 23 -12.80 -22.55 19.68
N TYR A 24 -12.75 -21.90 18.51
CA TYR A 24 -11.65 -21.00 18.13
C TYR A 24 -12.12 -19.62 17.66
N SER A 25 -13.40 -19.32 17.67
CA SER A 25 -13.92 -18.01 17.27
C SER A 25 -13.34 -16.85 18.07
N TRP A 26 -12.85 -17.09 19.28
CA TRP A 26 -12.25 -16.10 20.14
C TRP A 26 -10.94 -15.48 19.58
N ILE A 27 -10.25 -16.19 18.65
CA ILE A 27 -9.05 -15.65 17.99
C ILE A 27 -9.41 -14.57 16.96
N HIS A 28 -10.65 -14.57 16.46
CA HIS A 28 -11.16 -13.57 15.56
C HIS A 28 -11.45 -12.27 16.33
N GLN A 29 -10.56 -11.31 16.22
CA GLN A 29 -10.73 -10.01 16.86
C GLN A 29 -11.74 -9.16 16.09
N LYS A 30 -12.84 -8.74 16.75
CA LYS A 30 -13.96 -8.02 16.10
C LYS A 30 -13.56 -6.66 15.54
N ASP A 31 -12.58 -6.01 16.18
CA ASP A 31 -12.03 -4.72 15.79
C ASP A 31 -10.73 -4.84 14.98
N ILE A 32 -10.63 -5.89 14.15
CA ILE A 32 -9.41 -6.17 13.37
C ILE A 32 -8.94 -4.97 12.53
N LEU A 33 -9.85 -4.13 12.03
CA LEU A 33 -9.49 -2.94 11.25
C LEU A 33 -8.75 -1.89 12.11
N GLU A 34 -9.04 -1.83 13.41
CA GLU A 34 -8.30 -0.98 14.33
C GLU A 34 -6.92 -1.55 14.63
N VAL A 35 -6.79 -2.88 14.67
CA VAL A 35 -5.48 -3.56 14.80
C VAL A 35 -4.62 -3.33 13.57
N LEU A 36 -5.19 -3.34 12.35
CA LEU A 36 -4.47 -3.03 11.12
C LEU A 36 -3.89 -1.60 11.14
N LYS A 37 -4.61 -0.65 11.73
CA LYS A 37 -4.14 0.73 11.91
C LYS A 37 -3.14 0.88 13.07
N ASP A 38 -3.26 0.02 14.08
CA ASP A 38 -2.42 0.07 15.29
C ASP A 38 -2.23 -1.34 15.88
N LYS A 39 -1.09 -1.94 15.58
CA LYS A 39 -0.73 -3.30 16.01
C LYS A 39 -0.77 -3.52 17.53
N GLU A 40 -0.66 -2.46 18.32
CA GLU A 40 -0.69 -2.57 19.79
C GLU A 40 -2.09 -2.89 20.32
N LYS A 41 -3.13 -2.73 19.49
CA LYS A 41 -4.51 -3.11 19.81
C LYS A 41 -4.79 -4.62 19.66
N LEU A 42 -3.84 -5.39 19.14
CA LEU A 42 -3.99 -6.85 19.06
C LEU A 42 -4.14 -7.44 20.46
N ASN A 43 -5.17 -8.28 20.63
CA ASN A 43 -5.41 -8.99 21.89
C ASN A 43 -4.13 -9.68 22.36
N PRO A 44 -3.68 -9.45 23.62
CA PRO A 44 -2.42 -10.01 24.13
C PRO A 44 -2.36 -11.55 24.09
N GLU A 45 -3.48 -12.23 24.30
CA GLU A 45 -3.55 -13.69 24.25
C GLU A 45 -3.39 -14.23 22.82
N VAL A 46 -3.99 -13.53 21.83
CA VAL A 46 -3.80 -13.82 20.41
C VAL A 46 -2.35 -13.57 20.02
N ARG A 47 -1.78 -12.42 20.40
CA ARG A 47 -0.38 -12.08 20.17
C ARG A 47 0.55 -13.17 20.68
N LYS A 48 0.37 -13.58 21.92
CA LYS A 48 1.19 -14.62 22.55
C LYS A 48 1.17 -15.92 21.76
N TYR A 49 -0.01 -16.36 21.32
CA TYR A 49 -0.14 -17.57 20.51
C TYR A 49 0.58 -17.42 19.15
N LEU A 50 0.43 -16.30 18.47
CA LEU A 50 1.13 -16.06 17.20
C LEU A 50 2.66 -16.04 17.36
N GLU A 51 3.16 -15.46 18.45
CA GLU A 51 4.59 -15.48 18.76
C GLU A 51 5.10 -16.90 19.07
N GLU A 52 4.33 -17.73 19.74
CA GLU A 52 4.65 -19.14 19.98
C GLU A 52 4.73 -19.92 18.66
N GLU A 53 3.80 -19.70 17.73
CA GLU A 53 3.79 -20.32 16.39
C GLU A 53 4.99 -19.86 15.56
N ASN A 54 5.33 -18.57 15.57
CA ASN A 54 6.50 -18.05 14.89
C ASN A 54 7.79 -18.66 15.42
N ASN A 55 7.94 -18.74 16.75
CA ASN A 55 9.11 -19.34 17.39
C ASN A 55 9.22 -20.84 17.06
N TYR A 56 8.09 -21.56 17.03
CA TYR A 56 8.08 -22.95 16.62
C TYR A 56 8.50 -23.13 15.16
N THR A 57 7.95 -22.31 14.27
CA THR A 57 8.30 -22.31 12.83
C THR A 57 9.77 -22.02 12.59
N GLU A 58 10.33 -21.02 13.26
CA GLU A 58 11.75 -20.71 13.17
C GLU A 58 12.64 -21.88 13.62
N LEU A 59 12.24 -22.54 14.70
CA LEU A 59 12.98 -23.70 15.20
C LEU A 59 12.92 -24.87 14.22
N GLN A 60 11.73 -25.15 13.64
CA GLN A 60 11.56 -26.23 12.66
C GLN A 60 12.34 -25.99 11.37
N LEU A 61 12.44 -24.72 10.95
CA LEU A 61 13.12 -24.31 9.73
C LEU A 61 14.61 -23.98 9.95
N LYS A 62 15.13 -24.14 11.16
CA LYS A 62 16.52 -23.78 11.51
C LYS A 62 17.55 -24.42 10.58
N ASP A 63 17.40 -25.71 10.30
CA ASP A 63 18.35 -26.46 9.49
C ASP A 63 18.27 -26.12 7.98
N THR A 64 17.29 -25.34 7.58
CA THR A 64 17.11 -24.89 6.19
C THR A 64 17.70 -23.50 5.92
N LYS A 65 18.24 -22.80 6.92
CA LYS A 65 18.71 -21.40 6.78
C LYS A 65 19.78 -21.24 5.69
N ASP A 66 20.72 -22.17 5.60
CA ASP A 66 21.79 -22.10 4.59
C ASP A 66 21.24 -22.28 3.17
N ILE A 67 20.32 -23.24 2.97
CA ILE A 67 19.69 -23.44 1.66
C ILE A 67 18.75 -22.27 1.31
N GLN A 68 18.02 -21.69 2.29
CA GLN A 68 17.22 -20.49 2.07
C GLN A 68 18.11 -19.32 1.59
N LYS A 69 19.24 -19.09 2.28
CA LYS A 69 20.19 -18.05 1.86
C LYS A 69 20.72 -18.29 0.45
N LYS A 70 21.14 -19.50 0.14
CA LYS A 70 21.64 -19.86 -1.19
C LYS A 70 20.60 -19.62 -2.27
N LEU A 71 19.35 -20.05 -2.05
CA LEU A 71 18.25 -19.85 -2.99
C LEU A 71 17.90 -18.37 -3.16
N PHE A 72 17.89 -17.62 -2.06
CA PHE A 72 17.65 -16.18 -2.10
C PHE A 72 18.72 -15.46 -2.93
N ASP A 73 19.99 -15.75 -2.68
CA ASP A 73 21.11 -15.12 -3.40
C ASP A 73 21.09 -15.49 -4.89
N GLU A 74 20.75 -16.75 -5.22
CA GLU A 74 20.60 -17.21 -6.60
C GLU A 74 19.46 -16.51 -7.32
N ILE A 75 18.27 -16.45 -6.71
CA ILE A 75 17.08 -15.81 -7.30
C ILE A 75 17.34 -14.32 -7.48
N LYS A 76 17.86 -13.65 -6.45
CA LYS A 76 18.19 -12.23 -6.49
C LYS A 76 19.25 -11.92 -7.55
N GLY A 77 20.26 -12.80 -7.71
CA GLY A 77 21.31 -12.65 -8.71
C GLY A 77 20.84 -12.73 -10.17
N ARG A 78 19.62 -13.25 -10.41
CA ARG A 78 19.00 -13.29 -11.74
C ARG A 78 18.21 -12.01 -12.08
N ILE A 79 17.98 -11.13 -11.10
CA ILE A 79 17.25 -9.89 -11.27
C ILE A 79 18.22 -8.80 -11.67
N LYS A 80 17.95 -8.13 -12.80
CA LYS A 80 18.69 -6.92 -13.20
C LYS A 80 18.22 -5.77 -12.31
N LEU A 81 19.07 -5.35 -11.36
CA LEU A 81 18.71 -4.33 -10.37
C LEU A 81 18.78 -2.90 -10.93
N ASP A 82 19.78 -2.59 -11.78
CA ASP A 82 19.82 -1.33 -12.52
C ASP A 82 19.11 -1.55 -13.86
N ASP A 83 17.84 -1.19 -13.90
CA ASP A 83 16.98 -1.40 -15.07
C ASP A 83 16.06 -0.23 -15.33
N GLU A 84 15.65 -0.10 -16.59
CA GLU A 84 14.71 0.91 -17.03
C GLU A 84 13.62 0.26 -17.90
N SER A 85 12.36 0.64 -17.67
CA SER A 85 11.28 0.23 -18.56
C SER A 85 11.39 0.93 -19.92
N LEU A 86 10.74 0.37 -20.94
CA LEU A 86 10.59 1.09 -22.19
C LEU A 86 9.76 2.36 -21.95
N PRO A 87 10.17 3.51 -22.54
CA PRO A 87 9.36 4.71 -22.48
C PRO A 87 8.03 4.52 -23.20
N TYR A 88 6.94 4.99 -22.60
CA TYR A 88 5.66 5.15 -23.28
C TYR A 88 5.40 6.63 -23.55
N LYS A 89 4.79 6.92 -24.69
CA LYS A 89 4.45 8.29 -25.10
C LYS A 89 3.07 8.65 -24.62
N ASP A 90 2.96 9.81 -24.01
CA ASP A 90 1.74 10.56 -23.84
C ASP A 90 1.78 11.81 -24.76
N GLU A 91 0.83 12.74 -24.62
CA GLU A 91 0.67 13.86 -25.56
C GLU A 91 1.94 14.71 -25.69
N TYR A 92 2.59 15.10 -24.57
CA TYR A 92 3.74 16.00 -24.57
C TYR A 92 5.02 15.38 -24.00
N TYR A 93 4.93 14.24 -23.32
CA TYR A 93 6.04 13.61 -22.65
C TYR A 93 6.17 12.13 -22.97
N GLU A 94 7.38 11.62 -22.83
CA GLU A 94 7.69 10.20 -22.71
C GLU A 94 7.93 9.89 -21.24
N TYR A 95 7.33 8.82 -20.71
CA TYR A 95 7.43 8.40 -19.32
C TYR A 95 8.03 7.00 -19.21
N TRP A 96 8.88 6.77 -18.22
CA TRP A 96 9.39 5.45 -17.88
C TRP A 96 9.75 5.35 -16.42
N THR A 97 10.01 4.11 -15.99
CA THR A 97 10.42 3.79 -14.62
C THR A 97 11.83 3.25 -14.62
N LYS A 98 12.60 3.66 -13.64
CA LYS A 98 13.96 3.20 -13.39
C LYS A 98 14.05 2.56 -12.02
N THR A 99 14.87 1.49 -11.89
CA THR A 99 15.31 0.89 -10.64
C THR A 99 16.84 0.98 -10.53
N THR A 100 17.36 0.94 -9.31
CA THR A 100 18.81 1.02 -9.08
C THR A 100 19.25 0.02 -8.03
N THR A 101 20.52 -0.39 -8.07
CA THR A 101 21.12 -1.25 -7.04
C THR A 101 21.21 -0.59 -5.67
N LYS A 102 21.08 0.74 -5.59
CA LYS A 102 21.22 1.52 -4.35
C LYS A 102 19.89 1.80 -3.66
N GLY A 103 18.77 1.58 -4.37
CA GLY A 103 17.43 1.83 -3.88
C GLY A 103 16.59 0.56 -3.76
N ASN A 104 15.48 0.66 -3.03
CA ASN A 104 14.47 -0.39 -2.92
C ASN A 104 13.17 -0.02 -3.64
N TYR A 105 13.05 1.22 -4.08
CA TYR A 105 11.84 1.76 -4.71
C TYR A 105 12.15 2.31 -6.10
N SER A 106 11.11 2.39 -6.91
CA SER A 106 11.24 2.90 -8.28
C SER A 106 11.37 4.42 -8.33
N ILE A 107 12.00 4.86 -9.41
CA ILE A 107 12.11 6.25 -9.82
C ILE A 107 11.25 6.41 -11.07
N LYS A 108 10.32 7.38 -11.12
CA LYS A 108 9.57 7.71 -12.34
C LYS A 108 10.19 8.93 -13.00
N LEU A 109 10.51 8.76 -14.26
CA LEU A 109 11.17 9.73 -15.11
C LEU A 109 10.23 10.16 -16.22
N ARG A 110 10.41 11.39 -16.71
CA ARG A 110 9.79 11.86 -17.93
C ARG A 110 10.76 12.68 -18.77
N LYS A 111 10.48 12.75 -20.07
CA LYS A 111 11.21 13.58 -21.03
C LYS A 111 10.21 14.26 -21.94
N LYS A 112 10.30 15.57 -22.08
CA LYS A 112 9.45 16.32 -23.01
C LYS A 112 9.80 15.92 -24.46
N ILE A 113 8.79 15.60 -25.25
CA ILE A 113 8.96 15.21 -26.66
C ILE A 113 9.69 16.33 -27.43
N GLY A 114 10.70 15.95 -28.20
CA GLY A 114 11.54 16.90 -28.96
C GLY A 114 12.67 17.57 -28.16
N THR A 115 12.90 17.16 -26.91
CA THR A 115 14.02 17.60 -26.09
C THR A 115 14.84 16.43 -25.55
N ASP A 116 16.05 16.69 -25.03
CA ASP A 116 16.87 15.70 -24.33
C ASP A 116 16.85 15.89 -22.81
N ILE A 117 15.96 16.75 -22.29
CA ILE A 117 15.86 17.04 -20.87
C ILE A 117 15.04 15.95 -20.19
N ILE A 118 15.67 15.23 -19.27
CA ILE A 118 15.05 14.20 -18.44
C ILE A 118 14.76 14.79 -17.06
N GLU A 119 13.53 14.61 -16.59
CA GLU A 119 13.06 15.06 -15.28
C GLU A 119 12.72 13.85 -14.42
N GLU A 120 13.23 13.84 -13.17
CA GLU A 120 12.80 12.91 -12.13
C GLU A 120 11.55 13.50 -11.47
N ILE A 121 10.40 12.86 -11.68
CA ILE A 121 9.12 13.35 -11.12
C ILE A 121 8.72 12.62 -9.84
N TRP A 122 9.34 11.46 -9.58
CA TRP A 122 9.15 10.65 -8.39
C TRP A 122 10.42 9.85 -8.06
N ASN A 123 10.72 9.76 -6.77
CA ASN A 123 11.77 8.88 -6.26
C ASN A 123 11.31 8.27 -4.94
N GLY A 124 10.97 6.99 -4.96
CA GLY A 124 10.37 6.33 -3.80
C GLY A 124 11.31 6.23 -2.60
N ASP A 125 12.61 6.08 -2.80
CA ASP A 125 13.59 6.07 -1.70
C ASP A 125 13.68 7.43 -1.01
N GLN A 126 13.69 8.52 -1.77
CA GLN A 126 13.67 9.88 -1.21
C GLN A 126 12.36 10.17 -0.46
N GLU A 127 11.22 9.71 -0.98
CA GLU A 127 9.94 9.88 -0.29
C GLU A 127 9.91 9.10 1.03
N LYS A 128 10.42 7.86 1.05
CA LYS A 128 10.55 7.09 2.28
C LYS A 128 11.41 7.79 3.33
N GLU A 129 12.55 8.34 2.92
CA GLU A 129 13.44 9.09 3.82
C GLU A 129 12.78 10.32 4.42
N LYS A 130 11.94 11.03 3.65
CA LYS A 130 11.18 12.21 4.15
C LYS A 130 10.17 11.81 5.22
N ILE A 131 9.46 10.69 5.01
CA ILE A 131 8.37 10.23 5.89
C ILE A 131 8.91 9.54 7.15
N LYS A 132 10.05 8.84 7.07
CA LYS A 132 10.74 8.14 8.18
C LYS A 132 9.86 7.10 8.88
N THR A 133 9.22 6.22 8.12
CA THR A 133 8.40 5.13 8.65
C THR A 133 9.10 3.78 8.55
N GLU A 134 8.71 2.82 9.41
CA GLU A 134 9.19 1.43 9.33
C GLU A 134 8.68 0.75 8.06
N TYR A 135 7.41 0.96 7.72
CA TYR A 135 6.78 0.43 6.52
C TYR A 135 6.52 1.56 5.51
N PHE A 136 6.75 1.28 4.24
CA PHE A 136 6.49 2.22 3.16
C PHE A 136 6.01 1.45 1.91
N GLY A 137 4.73 1.52 1.66
CA GLY A 137 4.08 0.95 0.48
C GLY A 137 3.56 2.04 -0.44
N VAL A 138 3.87 1.93 -1.74
CA VAL A 138 3.31 2.81 -2.78
C VAL A 138 2.14 2.07 -3.41
N GLY A 139 0.95 2.65 -3.38
CA GLY A 139 -0.25 2.08 -3.99
C GLY A 139 -0.32 2.46 -5.47
N ASP A 140 -0.59 3.72 -5.75
CA ASP A 140 -0.74 4.24 -7.11
C ASP A 140 0.10 5.49 -7.33
N LEU A 141 0.41 5.79 -8.58
CA LEU A 141 1.23 6.93 -8.98
C LEU A 141 0.81 7.40 -10.37
N GLU A 142 -0.05 8.41 -10.41
CA GLU A 142 -0.69 8.93 -11.61
C GLU A 142 -0.26 10.36 -11.93
N VAL A 143 -0.01 10.65 -13.21
CA VAL A 143 0.24 11.99 -13.72
C VAL A 143 -1.05 12.54 -14.32
N SER A 144 -1.36 13.81 -14.09
CA SER A 144 -2.50 14.48 -14.70
C SER A 144 -2.37 14.59 -16.23
N ASN A 145 -3.50 14.68 -16.94
CA ASN A 145 -3.50 14.75 -18.42
C ASN A 145 -2.74 15.98 -18.97
N ASN A 146 -2.68 17.06 -18.18
CA ASN A 146 -1.93 18.28 -18.53
C ASN A 146 -0.45 18.25 -18.09
N ASP A 147 0.05 17.10 -17.62
CA ASP A 147 1.43 16.86 -17.18
C ASP A 147 1.92 17.75 -16.01
N LYS A 148 1.01 18.42 -15.27
CA LYS A 148 1.37 19.36 -14.19
C LYS A 148 1.39 18.74 -12.81
N TYR A 149 0.52 17.76 -12.57
CA TYR A 149 0.29 17.21 -11.25
C TYR A 149 0.69 15.74 -11.19
N LEU A 150 1.20 15.35 -10.03
CA LEU A 150 1.43 13.96 -9.65
C LEU A 150 0.55 13.64 -8.45
N ALA A 151 -0.39 12.70 -8.61
CA ALA A 151 -1.13 12.13 -7.53
C ALA A 151 -0.52 10.77 -7.16
N TYR A 152 -0.32 10.51 -5.88
CA TYR A 152 0.25 9.26 -5.40
C TYR A 152 -0.36 8.85 -4.08
N SER A 153 -0.36 7.56 -3.81
CA SER A 153 -0.91 7.00 -2.58
C SER A 153 0.13 6.19 -1.82
N LEU A 154 0.14 6.34 -0.50
CA LEU A 154 1.09 5.69 0.39
C LEU A 154 0.38 4.98 1.54
N ASP A 155 0.81 3.75 1.83
CA ASP A 155 0.58 3.09 3.11
C ASP A 155 1.88 3.15 3.92
N THR A 156 1.81 3.71 5.11
CA THR A 156 2.97 3.88 6.01
C THR A 156 2.92 2.96 7.23
N LYS A 157 1.96 2.02 7.25
CA LYS A 157 1.72 1.13 8.39
C LYS A 157 1.68 -0.36 8.01
N GLY A 158 1.54 -0.69 6.74
CA GLY A 158 1.30 -2.05 6.27
C GLY A 158 -0.15 -2.50 6.49
N SER A 159 -1.06 -1.53 6.49
CA SER A 159 -2.49 -1.74 6.79
C SER A 159 -3.37 -1.84 5.55
N GLU A 160 -2.79 -1.56 4.37
CA GLU A 160 -3.51 -1.40 3.11
C GLU A 160 -4.55 -0.26 3.13
N TYR A 161 -4.48 0.62 4.15
CA TYR A 161 -5.16 1.92 4.15
C TYR A 161 -4.19 2.96 3.61
N TYR A 162 -4.50 3.46 2.43
CA TYR A 162 -3.64 4.42 1.75
C TYR A 162 -4.07 5.86 2.01
N THR A 163 -3.09 6.73 2.05
CA THR A 163 -3.28 8.18 2.04
C THR A 163 -2.86 8.72 0.69
N ILE A 164 -3.76 9.45 0.02
CA ILE A 164 -3.48 10.09 -1.28
C ILE A 164 -2.95 11.50 -1.06
N TYR A 165 -1.92 11.82 -1.83
CA TYR A 165 -1.28 13.13 -1.92
C TYR A 165 -1.33 13.61 -3.37
N ILE A 166 -1.47 14.92 -3.56
CA ILE A 166 -1.39 15.56 -4.87
C ILE A 166 -0.34 16.66 -4.79
N ARG A 167 0.65 16.63 -5.67
CA ARG A 167 1.66 17.65 -5.75
C ARG A 167 1.82 18.21 -7.16
N GLU A 168 2.23 19.45 -7.27
CA GLU A 168 2.66 20.05 -8.52
C GLU A 168 4.05 19.55 -8.87
N ILE A 169 4.26 19.08 -10.11
CA ILE A 169 5.51 18.44 -10.52
C ILE A 169 6.67 19.46 -10.55
N GLU A 170 6.42 20.66 -11.06
CA GLU A 170 7.46 21.69 -11.20
C GLU A 170 7.98 22.20 -9.84
N THR A 171 7.08 22.50 -8.93
CA THR A 171 7.44 23.07 -7.61
C THR A 171 7.66 22.05 -6.52
N GLN A 172 7.26 20.80 -6.75
CA GLN A 172 7.25 19.70 -5.77
C GLN A 172 6.38 19.98 -4.53
N LYS A 173 5.51 20.97 -4.57
CA LYS A 173 4.63 21.34 -3.44
C LYS A 173 3.36 20.51 -3.44
N ILE A 174 2.94 20.07 -2.26
CA ILE A 174 1.62 19.49 -2.05
C ILE A 174 0.57 20.59 -2.22
N ILE A 175 -0.40 20.36 -3.08
CA ILE A 175 -1.40 21.35 -3.50
C ILE A 175 -2.82 21.03 -3.02
N SER A 176 -3.02 19.92 -2.34
CA SER A 176 -4.31 19.53 -1.78
C SER A 176 -4.13 18.95 -0.39
N LYS A 177 -5.21 18.88 0.39
CA LYS A 177 -5.18 18.14 1.65
C LYS A 177 -4.88 16.65 1.41
N GLU A 178 -4.38 15.99 2.44
CA GLU A 178 -4.25 14.53 2.46
C GLU A 178 -5.63 13.86 2.46
N ILE A 179 -5.82 12.84 1.62
CA ILE A 179 -7.05 12.04 1.57
C ILE A 179 -6.74 10.68 2.17
N LYS A 180 -7.28 10.41 3.35
CA LYS A 180 -6.97 9.20 4.15
C LYS A 180 -7.99 8.09 3.97
N ASP A 181 -7.61 6.89 4.43
CA ASP A 181 -8.48 5.70 4.48
C ASP A 181 -9.03 5.29 3.10
N THR A 182 -8.20 5.41 2.06
CA THR A 182 -8.53 5.03 0.69
C THR A 182 -8.00 3.64 0.34
N SER A 183 -8.48 3.06 -0.79
CA SER A 183 -7.93 1.82 -1.35
C SER A 183 -6.59 2.00 -2.06
N GLY A 184 -6.15 3.24 -2.24
CA GLY A 184 -4.91 3.59 -2.93
C GLY A 184 -5.06 3.90 -4.41
N SER A 185 -6.14 3.49 -5.09
CA SER A 185 -6.34 3.76 -6.53
C SER A 185 -6.73 5.22 -6.78
N ILE A 186 -6.19 5.80 -7.85
CA ILE A 186 -6.36 7.19 -8.24
C ILE A 186 -6.65 7.27 -9.73
N THR A 187 -7.56 8.18 -10.13
CA THR A 187 -7.80 8.50 -11.54
C THR A 187 -8.11 9.99 -11.68
N PHE A 188 -7.41 10.68 -12.57
CA PHE A 188 -7.72 12.07 -12.88
C PHE A 188 -8.98 12.17 -13.76
N SER A 189 -9.73 13.27 -13.59
CA SER A 189 -10.73 13.67 -14.59
C SER A 189 -10.04 14.17 -15.86
N LEU A 190 -10.73 14.08 -17.01
CA LEU A 190 -10.18 14.51 -18.29
C LEU A 190 -9.79 16.01 -18.33
N ASP A 191 -10.44 16.84 -17.51
CA ASP A 191 -10.16 18.27 -17.40
C ASP A 191 -9.15 18.61 -16.27
N ASP A 192 -8.59 17.59 -15.62
CA ASP A 192 -7.64 17.71 -14.50
C ASP A 192 -8.12 18.57 -13.32
N ARG A 193 -9.44 18.75 -13.18
CA ARG A 193 -10.01 19.48 -12.05
C ARG A 193 -10.19 18.61 -10.83
N PHE A 194 -10.32 17.30 -11.04
CA PHE A 194 -10.65 16.34 -9.98
C PHE A 194 -9.79 15.10 -10.07
N ILE A 195 -9.63 14.44 -8.93
CA ILE A 195 -9.31 13.02 -8.85
C ILE A 195 -10.51 12.22 -8.36
N TYR A 196 -10.62 10.99 -8.84
CA TYR A 196 -11.54 9.98 -8.33
C TYR A 196 -10.76 8.92 -7.57
N TYR A 197 -11.32 8.47 -6.46
CA TYR A 197 -10.71 7.44 -5.62
C TYR A 197 -11.80 6.65 -4.89
N SER A 198 -11.47 5.47 -4.36
CA SER A 198 -12.39 4.68 -3.55
C SER A 198 -11.97 4.66 -2.08
N SER A 199 -12.97 4.67 -1.20
CA SER A 199 -12.77 4.44 0.24
C SER A 199 -13.12 3.00 0.60
N LEU A 200 -12.48 2.52 1.66
CA LEU A 200 -12.74 1.21 2.24
C LEU A 200 -13.92 1.26 3.23
N ASP A 201 -14.71 0.19 3.27
CA ASP A 201 -15.77 0.01 4.27
C ASP A 201 -15.27 -0.74 5.51
N GLU A 202 -16.20 -1.08 6.43
CA GLU A 202 -15.92 -1.83 7.64
C GLU A 202 -15.41 -3.26 7.42
N ASN A 203 -15.51 -3.78 6.19
CA ASN A 203 -14.98 -5.08 5.79
C ASN A 203 -13.69 -4.97 4.97
N HIS A 204 -13.06 -3.80 4.97
CA HIS A 204 -11.86 -3.49 4.19
C HIS A 204 -12.07 -3.68 2.68
N ARG A 205 -13.25 -3.31 2.16
CA ARG A 205 -13.61 -3.42 0.76
C ARG A 205 -13.84 -2.05 0.15
N ALA A 206 -13.34 -1.83 -1.05
CA ALA A 206 -13.63 -0.63 -1.83
C ALA A 206 -15.13 -0.61 -2.19
N ARG A 207 -15.89 0.28 -1.57
CA ARG A 207 -17.36 0.33 -1.69
C ARG A 207 -17.90 1.64 -2.22
N LYS A 208 -17.20 2.75 -1.99
CA LYS A 208 -17.67 4.07 -2.39
C LYS A 208 -16.60 4.76 -3.23
N ILE A 209 -17.04 5.41 -4.30
CA ILE A 209 -16.18 6.26 -5.13
C ILE A 209 -16.44 7.71 -4.72
N PHE A 210 -15.36 8.45 -4.53
CA PHE A 210 -15.37 9.86 -4.19
C PHE A 210 -14.68 10.68 -5.27
N ARG A 211 -15.01 11.97 -5.30
CA ARG A 211 -14.37 12.97 -6.14
C ARG A 211 -13.80 14.06 -5.25
N HIS A 212 -12.52 14.37 -5.44
CA HIS A 212 -11.82 15.45 -4.76
C HIS A 212 -11.38 16.52 -5.77
N GLU A 213 -11.66 17.79 -5.50
CA GLU A 213 -11.24 18.90 -6.33
C GLU A 213 -9.76 19.23 -6.04
N ILE A 214 -8.93 19.26 -7.10
CA ILE A 214 -7.50 19.53 -7.00
C ILE A 214 -7.27 20.97 -6.51
N GLY A 215 -6.37 21.14 -5.54
CA GLY A 215 -6.12 22.42 -4.89
C GLY A 215 -7.07 22.72 -3.74
N SER A 216 -8.08 21.89 -3.46
CA SER A 216 -8.96 22.07 -2.33
C SER A 216 -8.33 21.55 -1.03
N PHE A 217 -8.49 22.34 0.05
CA PHE A 217 -8.15 21.96 1.42
C PHE A 217 -9.40 21.72 2.26
N ASP A 218 -10.58 21.87 1.69
CA ASP A 218 -11.86 21.68 2.35
C ASP A 218 -12.26 20.20 2.45
N LYS A 219 -13.12 19.87 3.42
CA LYS A 219 -13.63 18.51 3.65
C LYS A 219 -14.79 18.11 2.72
N ASN A 220 -15.24 18.99 1.85
CA ASN A 220 -16.42 18.76 0.99
C ASN A 220 -16.06 17.85 -0.18
N GLU A 221 -16.05 16.57 0.09
CA GLU A 221 -15.91 15.54 -0.93
C GLU A 221 -17.31 15.14 -1.42
N ILE A 222 -17.56 15.32 -2.71
CA ILE A 222 -18.84 14.96 -3.31
C ILE A 222 -18.62 13.72 -4.17
N GLY A 223 -19.29 12.63 -3.82
CA GLY A 223 -19.37 11.48 -4.68
C GLY A 223 -20.07 10.30 -4.04
N ARG A 224 -21.12 9.81 -4.68
CA ARG A 224 -21.74 8.52 -4.41
C ARG A 224 -21.88 7.78 -5.73
N ALA A 225 -21.12 6.73 -5.90
CA ALA A 225 -21.52 5.63 -6.76
C ALA A 225 -21.57 4.39 -5.88
N HIS A 226 -22.71 3.71 -5.84
CA HIS A 226 -22.78 2.34 -5.34
C HIS A 226 -22.36 1.44 -6.50
N VAL A 227 -21.31 0.66 -6.29
CA VAL A 227 -20.95 -0.45 -7.16
C VAL A 227 -21.60 -1.70 -6.61
#